data_9a23f19e5facacc568f0ea846624965b
#
_entry.id   9a23f19e5facacc568f0ea846624965b
#
_cell.length_a   1.000
_cell.length_b   1.000
_cell.length_c   1.000
_cell.angle_alpha   90.00
_cell.angle_beta   90.00
_cell.angle_gamma   90.00
#
_symmetry.space_group_name_H-M   'P 1'
#
loop_
_entity.id
_entity.type
_entity.pdbx_description
1 polymer ?
#
loop_
_entity_poly.entity_id
_entity_poly.type
_entity_poly.pdbx_seq_one_letter_code
_entity_poly.pdbx_strand_id
1 'polypeptide(L)'
;RSPSRGLGDVYKRQLWGTLANGGLVCFTYERAQQVTAWHRHTIGGTDSKVESIAVIPHPNEDQDQLWMIVSRTIGGATKRYVEVLEPEWLRANAASDAFFVDSGLSYSGVAATTMTGLGHLEGETVSILADGATHLDKVVSSGSVTLDRAATSVHIGLQYSATLQTMRLDAGAADGTAQGKTKRITNVVVRLDQTGGGLRYGPTEVDADMDEFHLRDSLGPMAAPV
;
A
#
# COMPACT_ATOMS: atom_id res chain seq x y z
N ARG A 1 6.59 34.02 4.59
CA ARG A 1 5.40 33.68 3.80
C ARG A 1 5.90 32.89 2.61
N SER A 2 5.77 31.59 2.67
CA SER A 2 5.94 30.74 1.48
C SER A 2 4.90 31.15 0.45
N PRO A 3 5.28 31.34 -0.82
CA PRO A 3 4.30 31.55 -1.87
C PRO A 3 3.36 30.33 -1.90
N SER A 4 2.07 30.60 -2.04
CA SER A 4 1.07 29.58 -2.29
C SER A 4 1.54 28.78 -3.52
N ARG A 5 2.04 27.59 -3.28
CA ARG A 5 2.48 26.69 -4.35
C ARG A 5 1.30 26.41 -5.26
N GLY A 6 1.56 26.53 -6.55
CA GLY A 6 0.55 26.53 -7.58
C GLY A 6 -0.29 25.25 -7.64
N LEU A 7 -1.46 25.43 -8.16
CA LEU A 7 -2.57 24.50 -8.38
C LEU A 7 -2.26 23.32 -9.33
N GLY A 8 -1.07 22.71 -9.26
CA GLY A 8 -0.65 21.69 -10.22
C GLY A 8 -0.87 20.24 -9.81
N ASP A 9 -1.02 19.92 -8.54
CA ASP A 9 -1.06 18.54 -8.07
C ASP A 9 -2.30 18.25 -7.22
N VAL A 10 -3.15 17.40 -7.74
CA VAL A 10 -4.39 16.90 -7.09
C VAL A 10 -4.09 16.24 -5.75
N TYR A 11 -2.91 15.65 -5.60
CA TYR A 11 -2.48 14.90 -4.42
C TYR A 11 -2.01 15.76 -3.24
N LYS A 12 -1.79 17.04 -3.43
CA LYS A 12 -1.22 17.94 -2.38
C LYS A 12 -2.25 18.52 -1.41
N ARG A 13 -3.53 18.21 -1.57
CA ARG A 13 -4.59 18.75 -0.70
C ARG A 13 -5.11 17.67 0.26
N GLN A 14 -4.20 17.13 1.02
CA GLN A 14 -4.49 16.09 1.98
C GLN A 14 -4.25 16.58 3.40
N LEU A 15 -5.18 16.27 4.28
CA LEU A 15 -5.05 16.49 5.71
C LEU A 15 -4.86 15.14 6.40
N TRP A 16 -3.71 14.96 7.00
CA TRP A 16 -3.35 13.72 7.67
C TRP A 16 -3.62 13.80 9.17
N GLY A 17 -4.03 12.69 9.76
CA GLY A 17 -4.30 12.56 11.17
C GLY A 17 -4.07 11.16 11.71
N THR A 18 -3.79 11.05 13.00
CA THR A 18 -3.70 9.77 13.71
C THR A 18 -4.93 9.58 14.58
N LEU A 19 -5.42 8.35 14.65
CA LEU A 19 -6.50 7.95 15.53
C LEU A 19 -5.96 7.48 16.88
N ALA A 20 -6.79 7.53 17.92
CA ALA A 20 -6.42 7.07 19.26
C ALA A 20 -5.98 5.59 19.32
N ASN A 21 -6.44 4.77 18.37
CA ASN A 21 -6.03 3.37 18.26
C ASN A 21 -4.74 3.18 17.44
N GLY A 22 -4.09 4.26 16.98
CA GLY A 22 -2.88 4.22 16.16
C GLY A 22 -3.11 4.11 14.64
N GLY A 23 -4.37 4.16 14.19
CA GLY A 23 -4.66 4.18 12.74
C GLY A 23 -4.27 5.51 12.11
N LEU A 24 -3.79 5.48 10.87
CA LEU A 24 -3.52 6.65 10.06
C LEU A 24 -4.72 6.94 9.17
N VAL A 25 -5.16 8.19 9.14
CA VAL A 25 -6.28 8.63 8.31
C VAL A 25 -5.88 9.82 7.46
N CYS A 26 -6.48 9.92 6.31
CA CYS A 26 -6.29 11.05 5.41
C CYS A 26 -7.63 11.57 4.92
N PHE A 27 -7.74 12.87 4.85
CA PHE A 27 -8.85 13.59 4.23
C PHE A 27 -8.36 14.29 2.97
N THR A 28 -8.87 13.88 1.83
CA THR A 28 -8.59 14.52 0.55
C THR A 28 -9.69 15.55 0.24
N TYR A 29 -9.27 16.76 -0.01
CA TYR A 29 -10.16 17.85 -0.39
C TYR A 29 -9.68 18.53 -1.66
N GLU A 30 -10.38 18.26 -2.77
CA GLU A 30 -10.11 18.90 -4.06
C GLU A 30 -11.36 19.63 -4.56
N ARG A 31 -11.37 20.95 -4.35
CA ARG A 31 -12.54 21.80 -4.64
C ARG A 31 -12.87 21.85 -6.13
N ALA A 32 -11.84 21.89 -6.97
CA ALA A 32 -12.04 22.02 -8.41
C ALA A 32 -12.73 20.80 -9.03
N GLN A 33 -12.47 19.63 -8.45
CA GLN A 33 -13.06 18.36 -8.87
C GLN A 33 -14.22 17.92 -7.98
N GLN A 34 -14.60 18.72 -6.98
CA GLN A 34 -15.62 18.41 -5.99
C GLN A 34 -15.34 17.09 -5.22
N VAL A 35 -14.06 16.76 -5.04
CA VAL A 35 -13.66 15.58 -4.28
C VAL A 35 -13.56 15.93 -2.80
N THR A 36 -14.28 15.17 -1.99
CA THR A 36 -14.23 15.22 -0.53
C THR A 36 -14.30 13.78 -0.05
N ALA A 37 -13.16 13.24 0.40
CA ALA A 37 -13.07 11.84 0.73
C ALA A 37 -12.17 11.58 1.94
N TRP A 38 -12.59 10.65 2.79
CA TRP A 38 -11.78 10.10 3.87
C TRP A 38 -11.30 8.71 3.50
N HIS A 39 -10.05 8.43 3.80
CA HIS A 39 -9.52 7.08 3.71
C HIS A 39 -8.61 6.78 4.91
N ARG A 40 -8.44 5.49 5.18
CA ARG A 40 -7.57 4.98 6.22
C ARG A 40 -6.40 4.27 5.56
N HIS A 41 -5.25 4.32 6.22
CA HIS A 41 -4.09 3.55 5.84
C HIS A 41 -3.85 2.45 6.85
N THR A 42 -3.76 1.23 6.35
CA THR A 42 -3.33 0.07 7.13
C THR A 42 -1.80 0.03 7.09
N ILE A 43 -1.19 -0.02 8.26
CA ILE A 43 0.26 -0.10 8.39
C ILE A 43 0.65 -1.56 8.59
N GLY A 44 1.60 -2.04 7.82
CA GLY A 44 2.10 -3.41 7.89
C GLY A 44 2.85 -3.72 9.20
N GLY A 45 2.84 -5.00 9.57
CA GLY A 45 3.49 -5.52 10.77
C GLY A 45 2.55 -5.78 11.94
N THR A 46 3.05 -6.50 12.94
CA THR A 46 2.27 -6.91 14.12
C THR A 46 2.11 -5.75 15.09
N ASP A 47 0.88 -5.53 15.58
CA ASP A 47 0.50 -4.46 16.50
C ASP A 47 0.95 -3.05 16.05
N SER A 48 0.98 -2.84 14.75
CA SER A 48 1.46 -1.59 14.16
C SER A 48 0.56 -0.40 14.52
N LYS A 49 1.19 0.72 14.90
CA LYS A 49 0.50 1.97 15.28
C LYS A 49 1.31 3.17 14.83
N VAL A 50 0.64 4.16 14.30
CA VAL A 50 1.22 5.49 14.07
C VAL A 50 1.01 6.31 15.34
N GLU A 51 2.10 6.63 16.04
CA GLU A 51 2.06 7.38 17.31
C GLU A 51 2.09 8.90 17.09
N SER A 52 2.77 9.35 16.05
CA SER A 52 2.90 10.78 15.74
C SER A 52 3.18 10.96 14.24
N ILE A 53 2.79 12.12 13.72
CA ILE A 53 3.04 12.52 12.33
C ILE A 53 3.54 13.96 12.27
N ALA A 54 4.31 14.26 11.23
CA ALA A 54 4.71 15.60 10.85
C ALA A 54 4.78 15.72 9.34
N VAL A 55 4.30 16.83 8.81
CA VAL A 55 4.43 17.15 7.38
C VAL A 55 5.60 18.12 7.22
N ILE A 56 6.59 17.75 6.44
CA ILE A 56 7.83 18.50 6.26
C ILE A 56 8.06 18.70 4.76
N PRO A 57 8.42 19.92 4.32
CA PRO A 57 8.77 20.16 2.92
C PRO A 57 9.93 19.26 2.46
N HIS A 58 9.77 18.62 1.30
CA HIS A 58 10.86 17.85 0.70
C HIS A 58 12.02 18.78 0.29
N PRO A 59 13.27 18.43 0.61
CA PRO A 59 14.39 19.35 0.39
C PRO A 59 14.70 19.61 -1.10
N ASN A 60 14.42 18.64 -1.97
CA ASN A 60 14.79 18.68 -3.38
C ASN A 60 13.59 18.67 -4.35
N GLU A 61 12.37 18.53 -3.84
CA GLU A 61 11.16 18.40 -4.64
C GLU A 61 10.13 19.44 -4.24
N ASP A 62 9.22 19.75 -5.14
CA ASP A 62 8.16 20.72 -4.91
C ASP A 62 6.92 20.11 -4.23
N GLN A 63 7.14 19.19 -3.32
CA GLN A 63 6.10 18.49 -2.55
C GLN A 63 6.48 18.37 -1.07
N ASP A 64 5.48 18.08 -0.24
CA ASP A 64 5.69 17.84 1.17
C ASP A 64 5.79 16.32 1.43
N GLN A 65 6.54 15.95 2.46
CA GLN A 65 6.67 14.56 2.93
C GLN A 65 5.90 14.38 4.24
N LEU A 66 5.19 13.26 4.36
CA LEU A 66 4.61 12.83 5.62
C LEU A 66 5.61 11.93 6.36
N TRP A 67 6.08 12.42 7.49
CA TRP A 67 6.95 11.68 8.40
C TRP A 67 6.12 11.14 9.56
N MET A 68 6.44 9.93 10.00
CA MET A 68 5.67 9.20 11.01
C MET A 68 6.59 8.57 12.04
N ILE A 69 6.16 8.53 13.29
CA ILE A 69 6.71 7.63 14.30
C ILE A 69 5.76 6.43 14.35
N VAL A 70 6.28 5.27 13.97
CA VAL A 70 5.51 4.02 13.93
C VAL A 70 6.07 3.03 14.95
N SER A 71 5.19 2.47 15.77
CA SER A 71 5.53 1.35 16.65
C SER A 71 5.03 0.04 16.06
N ARG A 72 5.83 -1.03 16.21
CA ARG A 72 5.51 -2.40 15.81
C ARG A 72 6.09 -3.39 16.80
N THR A 73 5.52 -4.59 16.85
CA THR A 73 6.13 -5.72 17.55
C THR A 73 7.06 -6.46 16.60
N ILE A 74 8.36 -6.39 16.85
CA ILE A 74 9.41 -7.08 16.07
C ILE A 74 10.20 -7.97 17.04
N GLY A 75 10.30 -9.27 16.74
CA GLY A 75 10.99 -10.23 17.59
C GLY A 75 10.40 -10.29 19.01
N GLY A 76 9.09 -10.11 19.16
CA GLY A 76 8.38 -10.13 20.45
C GLY A 76 8.52 -8.87 21.29
N ALA A 77 9.15 -7.81 20.79
CA ALA A 77 9.32 -6.54 21.52
C ALA A 77 8.77 -5.36 20.72
N THR A 78 8.16 -4.39 21.40
CA THR A 78 7.71 -3.16 20.76
C THR A 78 8.92 -2.32 20.35
N LYS A 79 9.03 -2.04 19.08
CA LYS A 79 10.06 -1.16 18.47
C LYS A 79 9.40 0.07 17.87
N ARG A 80 10.14 1.17 17.82
CA ARG A 80 9.71 2.44 17.22
C ARG A 80 10.65 2.84 16.12
N TYR A 81 10.07 3.26 15.01
CA TYR A 81 10.79 3.69 13.83
C TYR A 81 10.29 5.05 13.36
N VAL A 82 11.19 5.83 12.79
CA VAL A 82 10.82 7.03 12.04
C VAL A 82 10.75 6.62 10.58
N GLU A 83 9.59 6.78 10.00
CA GLU A 83 9.30 6.38 8.63
C GLU A 83 8.76 7.57 7.84
N VAL A 84 8.95 7.55 6.54
CA VAL A 84 8.41 8.53 5.60
C VAL A 84 7.45 7.83 4.65
N LEU A 85 6.33 8.48 4.35
CA LEU A 85 5.44 8.00 3.31
C LEU A 85 6.06 8.30 1.95
N GLU A 86 6.32 7.25 1.18
CA GLU A 86 6.83 7.40 -0.19
C GLU A 86 5.80 8.06 -1.10
N PRO A 87 6.23 8.81 -2.12
CA PRO A 87 5.37 9.36 -3.13
C PRO A 87 4.57 8.28 -3.86
N GLU A 88 3.42 8.66 -4.39
CA GLU A 88 2.62 7.76 -5.19
C GLU A 88 3.39 7.30 -6.44
N TRP A 89 3.42 5.99 -6.63
CA TRP A 89 3.94 5.42 -7.87
C TRP A 89 2.95 5.66 -9.01
N LEU A 90 3.41 6.27 -10.09
CA LEU A 90 2.61 6.54 -11.27
C LEU A 90 2.91 5.53 -12.37
N ARG A 91 1.89 5.17 -13.15
CA ARG A 91 2.03 4.22 -14.26
C ARG A 91 3.13 4.58 -15.28
N ALA A 92 3.51 5.84 -15.36
CA ALA A 92 4.62 6.30 -16.21
C ALA A 92 6.00 5.89 -15.68
N ASN A 93 6.08 5.49 -14.41
CA ASN A 93 7.32 5.06 -13.77
C ASN A 93 7.60 3.59 -14.10
N ALA A 94 8.86 3.19 -14.04
CA ALA A 94 9.22 1.80 -14.21
C ALA A 94 8.62 0.93 -13.08
N ALA A 95 8.25 -0.31 -13.40
CA ALA A 95 7.74 -1.25 -12.40
C ALA A 95 8.79 -1.55 -11.31
N SER A 96 10.08 -1.44 -11.65
CA SER A 96 11.18 -1.58 -10.68
C SER A 96 11.23 -0.51 -9.60
N ASP A 97 10.52 0.61 -9.80
CA ASP A 97 10.50 1.73 -8.87
C ASP A 97 9.25 1.70 -7.95
N ALA A 98 8.40 0.68 -8.12
CA ALA A 98 7.18 0.54 -7.34
C ALA A 98 7.49 0.11 -5.91
N PHE A 99 7.25 1.00 -4.94
CA PHE A 99 7.49 0.76 -3.53
C PHE A 99 6.15 0.56 -2.79
N PHE A 100 5.73 -0.69 -2.62
CA PHE A 100 4.46 -1.07 -1.99
C PHE A 100 4.67 -1.97 -0.77
N VAL A 101 5.58 -1.57 0.10
CA VAL A 101 5.88 -2.25 1.36
C VAL A 101 6.05 -1.23 2.48
N ASP A 102 5.80 -1.63 3.72
CA ASP A 102 6.01 -0.80 4.89
C ASP A 102 7.34 -1.14 5.59
N SER A 103 7.92 -0.16 6.29
CA SER A 103 9.24 -0.31 6.95
C SER A 103 10.32 -0.86 6.01
N GLY A 104 10.18 -0.54 4.73
CA GLY A 104 10.96 -1.15 3.68
C GLY A 104 12.27 -0.45 3.41
N LEU A 105 13.14 -1.17 2.70
CA LEU A 105 14.41 -0.68 2.17
C LEU A 105 14.47 -0.96 0.68
N SER A 106 15.18 -0.06 -0.02
CA SER A 106 15.46 -0.19 -1.45
C SER A 106 16.94 -0.48 -1.65
N TYR A 107 17.23 -1.37 -2.59
CA TYR A 107 18.55 -1.62 -3.11
C TYR A 107 18.60 -1.24 -4.60
N SER A 108 19.63 -0.53 -5.00
CA SER A 108 19.93 -0.27 -6.40
C SER A 108 21.44 -0.37 -6.63
N GLY A 109 21.85 -1.29 -7.48
CA GLY A 109 23.29 -1.54 -7.67
C GLY A 109 23.59 -2.71 -8.58
N VAL A 110 24.78 -3.27 -8.41
CA VAL A 110 25.22 -4.47 -9.15
C VAL A 110 24.33 -5.65 -8.78
N ALA A 111 23.99 -6.49 -9.76
CA ALA A 111 23.14 -7.65 -9.52
C ALA A 111 23.66 -8.50 -8.34
N ALA A 112 22.82 -8.65 -7.33
CA ALA A 112 23.13 -9.36 -6.10
C ALA A 112 21.99 -10.26 -5.67
N THR A 113 22.31 -11.34 -4.95
CA THR A 113 21.33 -12.24 -4.37
C THR A 113 21.13 -12.00 -2.87
N THR A 114 22.08 -11.37 -2.18
CA THR A 114 21.99 -11.13 -0.74
C THR A 114 21.67 -9.67 -0.49
N MET A 115 20.54 -9.43 0.16
CA MET A 115 20.11 -8.11 0.59
C MET A 115 20.32 -7.98 2.10
N THR A 116 21.04 -6.92 2.50
CA THR A 116 21.43 -6.67 3.90
C THR A 116 20.79 -5.38 4.43
N GLY A 117 20.97 -5.07 5.71
CA GLY A 117 20.44 -3.85 6.33
C GLY A 117 19.05 -4.04 6.93
N LEU A 118 18.50 -5.26 6.91
CA LEU A 118 17.14 -5.59 7.37
C LEU A 118 17.06 -5.95 8.86
N GLY A 119 18.07 -5.61 9.67
CA GLY A 119 18.10 -5.95 11.10
C GLY A 119 16.93 -5.37 11.91
N HIS A 120 16.28 -4.32 11.41
CA HIS A 120 15.08 -3.76 12.00
C HIS A 120 13.83 -4.64 11.80
N LEU A 121 13.88 -5.60 10.86
CA LEU A 121 12.82 -6.57 10.55
C LEU A 121 13.24 -8.01 10.90
N GLU A 122 14.20 -8.20 11.80
CA GLU A 122 14.71 -9.53 12.17
C GLU A 122 13.58 -10.47 12.60
N GLY A 123 13.52 -11.65 11.97
CA GLY A 123 12.51 -12.68 12.19
C GLY A 123 11.16 -12.46 11.49
N GLU A 124 10.96 -11.30 10.86
CA GLU A 124 9.71 -10.99 10.13
C GLU A 124 9.74 -11.59 8.71
N THR A 125 8.55 -11.94 8.23
CA THR A 125 8.35 -12.29 6.82
C THR A 125 8.20 -11.01 6.02
N VAL A 126 9.01 -10.84 4.99
CA VAL A 126 9.03 -9.66 4.14
C VAL A 126 8.65 -9.99 2.71
N SER A 127 7.91 -9.09 2.10
CA SER A 127 7.57 -9.13 0.67
C SER A 127 8.63 -8.39 -0.13
N ILE A 128 8.87 -8.88 -1.35
CA ILE A 128 10.01 -8.47 -2.15
C ILE A 128 9.56 -8.20 -3.59
N LEU A 129 9.93 -7.04 -4.10
CA LEU A 129 9.90 -6.72 -5.53
C LEU A 129 11.34 -6.69 -6.05
N ALA A 130 11.66 -7.51 -7.05
CA ALA A 130 13.01 -7.62 -7.60
C ALA A 130 12.98 -7.38 -9.13
N ASP A 131 13.64 -6.31 -9.60
CA ASP A 131 13.65 -5.85 -10.99
C ASP A 131 12.24 -5.71 -11.59
N GLY A 132 11.30 -5.16 -10.78
CA GLY A 132 9.92 -4.93 -11.19
C GLY A 132 9.02 -6.16 -11.22
N ALA A 133 9.50 -7.30 -10.74
CA ALA A 133 8.70 -8.51 -10.60
C ALA A 133 8.61 -8.96 -9.15
N THR A 134 7.46 -9.52 -8.77
CA THR A 134 7.27 -10.10 -7.45
C THR A 134 8.21 -11.27 -7.22
N HIS A 135 8.73 -11.39 -6.03
CA HIS A 135 9.55 -12.49 -5.56
C HIS A 135 8.81 -13.20 -4.42
N LEU A 136 9.12 -14.46 -4.17
CA LEU A 136 8.57 -15.17 -3.00
C LEU A 136 8.99 -14.48 -1.71
N ASP A 137 8.09 -14.42 -0.76
CA ASP A 137 8.35 -13.87 0.56
C ASP A 137 9.50 -14.62 1.24
N LYS A 138 10.30 -13.91 2.02
CA LYS A 138 11.44 -14.45 2.76
C LYS A 138 11.37 -14.02 4.22
N VAL A 139 11.94 -14.81 5.10
CA VAL A 139 12.12 -14.45 6.50
C VAL A 139 13.49 -13.79 6.67
N VAL A 140 13.52 -12.65 7.33
CA VAL A 140 14.79 -11.96 7.64
C VAL A 140 15.56 -12.75 8.68
N SER A 141 16.82 -13.04 8.40
CA SER A 141 17.72 -13.73 9.32
C SER A 141 19.09 -13.07 9.33
N SER A 142 19.59 -12.76 10.51
CA SER A 142 20.87 -12.04 10.68
C SER A 142 20.91 -10.72 9.88
N GLY A 143 19.76 -10.01 9.88
CA GLY A 143 19.62 -8.72 9.20
C GLY A 143 19.67 -8.80 7.68
N SER A 144 19.45 -9.97 7.09
CA SER A 144 19.56 -10.19 5.65
C SER A 144 18.51 -11.18 5.12
N VAL A 145 18.30 -11.13 3.80
CA VAL A 145 17.54 -12.15 3.04
C VAL A 145 18.34 -12.56 1.81
N THR A 146 18.13 -13.81 1.35
CA THR A 146 18.74 -14.31 0.12
C THR A 146 17.65 -14.51 -0.93
N LEU A 147 17.82 -13.83 -2.07
CA LEU A 147 16.94 -13.94 -3.22
C LEU A 147 17.23 -15.22 -4.01
N ASP A 148 16.21 -15.75 -4.67
CA ASP A 148 16.33 -16.94 -5.53
C ASP A 148 17.01 -16.61 -6.88
N ARG A 149 17.11 -15.32 -7.22
CA ARG A 149 17.80 -14.82 -8.41
C ARG A 149 18.50 -13.50 -8.07
N ALA A 150 19.60 -13.21 -8.74
CA ALA A 150 20.27 -11.92 -8.61
C ALA A 150 19.40 -10.81 -9.23
N ALA A 151 19.36 -9.66 -8.56
CA ALA A 151 18.60 -8.49 -8.99
C ALA A 151 19.41 -7.20 -8.80
N THR A 152 19.10 -6.20 -9.62
CA THR A 152 19.78 -4.88 -9.62
C THR A 152 18.99 -3.82 -8.89
N SER A 153 17.65 -3.94 -8.88
CA SER A 153 16.73 -3.08 -8.15
C SER A 153 15.81 -3.95 -7.28
N VAL A 154 15.81 -3.70 -5.97
CA VAL A 154 15.01 -4.52 -5.04
C VAL A 154 14.37 -3.62 -3.99
N HIS A 155 13.06 -3.82 -3.77
CA HIS A 155 12.33 -3.25 -2.65
C HIS A 155 11.90 -4.38 -1.72
N ILE A 156 12.17 -4.24 -0.43
CA ILE A 156 11.92 -5.27 0.59
C ILE A 156 11.29 -4.62 1.82
N GLY A 157 10.19 -5.17 2.33
CA GLY A 157 9.57 -4.68 3.54
C GLY A 157 8.36 -5.49 3.98
N LEU A 158 7.64 -4.98 4.95
CA LEU A 158 6.44 -5.61 5.47
C LEU A 158 5.27 -5.42 4.51
N GLN A 159 4.51 -6.47 4.30
CA GLN A 159 3.28 -6.40 3.52
C GLN A 159 2.15 -5.73 4.30
N TYR A 160 1.23 -5.14 3.59
CA TYR A 160 -0.03 -4.64 4.13
C TYR A 160 -1.20 -5.05 3.22
N SER A 161 -2.41 -5.06 3.77
CA SER A 161 -3.63 -5.33 3.00
C SER A 161 -4.36 -4.03 2.69
N ALA A 162 -4.77 -3.85 1.45
CA ALA A 162 -5.61 -2.74 1.02
C ALA A 162 -7.03 -3.23 0.80
N THR A 163 -8.02 -2.57 1.41
CA THR A 163 -9.42 -2.92 1.30
C THR A 163 -10.20 -1.78 0.65
N LEU A 164 -10.94 -2.07 -0.39
CA LEU A 164 -11.90 -1.16 -1.01
C LEU A 164 -13.32 -1.63 -0.73
N GLN A 165 -14.06 -0.84 0.05
CA GLN A 165 -15.48 -1.07 0.26
C GLN A 165 -16.28 -0.02 -0.50
N THR A 166 -17.16 -0.45 -1.41
CA THR A 166 -18.04 0.47 -2.14
C THR A 166 -19.13 1.02 -1.23
N MET A 167 -19.60 2.21 -1.54
CA MET A 167 -20.79 2.75 -0.91
C MET A 167 -22.02 1.85 -1.20
N ARG A 168 -23.03 1.90 -0.34
CA ARG A 168 -24.28 1.19 -0.58
C ARG A 168 -24.89 1.63 -1.90
N LEU A 169 -25.20 0.66 -2.74
CA LEU A 169 -25.86 0.94 -4.01
C LEU A 169 -27.25 1.51 -3.72
N ASP A 170 -27.49 2.72 -4.15
CA ASP A 170 -28.80 3.37 -4.12
C ASP A 170 -29.18 3.74 -5.55
N ALA A 171 -29.69 2.76 -6.27
CA ALA A 171 -30.24 2.98 -7.60
C ALA A 171 -31.66 3.48 -7.41
N GLY A 172 -31.97 4.68 -7.87
CA GLY A 172 -33.33 5.22 -7.88
C GLY A 172 -34.25 4.29 -8.64
N ALA A 173 -35.41 3.97 -8.02
CA ALA A 173 -36.45 3.25 -8.66
C ALA A 173 -37.64 4.18 -8.83
N ALA A 174 -38.59 3.85 -9.73
CA ALA A 174 -39.78 4.65 -9.99
C ALA A 174 -40.64 4.88 -8.73
N ASP A 175 -40.49 4.02 -7.72
CA ASP A 175 -41.17 4.05 -6.44
C ASP A 175 -40.36 4.65 -5.28
N GLY A 176 -39.26 5.36 -5.60
CA GLY A 176 -38.42 6.07 -4.62
C GLY A 176 -37.03 5.45 -4.40
N THR A 177 -36.43 5.70 -3.21
CA THR A 177 -35.10 5.22 -2.87
C THR A 177 -35.05 3.69 -2.72
N ALA A 178 -33.93 3.10 -3.13
CA ALA A 178 -33.64 1.69 -2.91
C ALA A 178 -33.06 1.39 -1.52
N GLN A 179 -32.97 2.40 -0.63
CA GLN A 179 -32.52 2.19 0.75
C GLN A 179 -33.51 1.26 1.50
N GLY A 180 -32.98 0.31 2.24
CA GLY A 180 -33.80 -0.67 2.96
C GLY A 180 -34.31 -1.83 2.12
N LYS A 181 -34.17 -1.83 0.79
CA LYS A 181 -34.52 -2.96 -0.07
C LYS A 181 -33.38 -3.99 -0.10
N THR A 182 -33.75 -5.28 -0.11
CA THR A 182 -32.81 -6.37 -0.35
C THR A 182 -32.26 -6.25 -1.76
N LYS A 183 -30.93 -6.24 -1.88
CA LYS A 183 -30.21 -6.14 -3.15
C LYS A 183 -29.41 -7.40 -3.38
N ARG A 184 -29.40 -7.88 -4.61
CA ARG A 184 -28.57 -8.98 -5.05
C ARG A 184 -27.60 -8.46 -6.11
N ILE A 185 -26.31 -8.54 -5.83
CA ILE A 185 -25.26 -8.28 -6.81
C ILE A 185 -25.07 -9.59 -7.60
N THR A 186 -25.39 -9.57 -8.89
CA THR A 186 -25.30 -10.75 -9.75
C THR A 186 -24.01 -10.78 -10.55
N ASN A 187 -23.35 -9.64 -10.71
CA ASN A 187 -22.12 -9.52 -11.47
C ASN A 187 -21.28 -8.36 -10.94
N VAL A 188 -20.00 -8.58 -10.82
CA VAL A 188 -18.98 -7.56 -10.50
C VAL A 188 -17.94 -7.61 -11.60
N VAL A 189 -17.71 -6.48 -12.25
CA VAL A 189 -16.65 -6.34 -13.26
C VAL A 189 -15.52 -5.50 -12.64
N VAL A 190 -14.35 -6.10 -12.52
CA VAL A 190 -13.16 -5.43 -12.02
C VAL A 190 -12.18 -5.27 -13.18
N ARG A 191 -11.76 -4.05 -13.42
CA ARG A 191 -10.72 -3.75 -14.40
C ARG A 191 -9.37 -3.69 -13.67
N LEU A 192 -8.51 -4.63 -14.00
CA LEU A 192 -7.17 -4.74 -13.42
C LEU A 192 -6.12 -4.20 -14.40
N ASP A 193 -5.06 -3.65 -13.85
CA ASP A 193 -3.91 -3.17 -14.60
C ASP A 193 -2.63 -3.62 -13.87
N GLN A 194 -1.76 -4.36 -14.54
CA GLN A 194 -0.48 -4.86 -14.03
C GLN A 194 -0.60 -5.55 -12.65
N THR A 195 -1.63 -6.37 -12.48
CA THR A 195 -1.94 -7.03 -11.21
C THR A 195 -1.49 -8.48 -11.23
N GLY A 196 -0.68 -8.86 -10.26
CA GLY A 196 -0.06 -10.19 -10.18
C GLY A 196 -0.80 -11.24 -9.34
N GLY A 197 -2.02 -10.98 -8.88
CA GLY A 197 -2.78 -11.89 -8.01
C GLY A 197 -3.03 -11.30 -6.63
N GLY A 198 -3.59 -12.11 -5.71
CA GLY A 198 -3.91 -11.68 -4.35
C GLY A 198 -5.18 -10.82 -4.21
N LEU A 199 -5.93 -10.60 -5.30
CA LEU A 199 -7.22 -9.93 -5.23
C LEU A 199 -8.26 -10.87 -4.65
N ARG A 200 -8.96 -10.39 -3.62
CA ARG A 200 -10.10 -11.09 -3.00
C ARG A 200 -11.32 -10.21 -3.08
N TYR A 201 -12.48 -10.81 -3.19
CA TYR A 201 -13.75 -10.09 -3.24
C TYR A 201 -14.82 -10.84 -2.44
N GLY A 202 -15.76 -10.13 -1.87
CA GLY A 202 -16.80 -10.72 -1.04
C GLY A 202 -17.84 -9.71 -0.56
N PRO A 203 -18.88 -10.18 0.11
CA PRO A 203 -19.93 -9.34 0.66
C PRO A 203 -19.48 -8.57 1.93
N THR A 204 -18.45 -9.03 2.59
CA THR A 204 -17.89 -8.44 3.82
C THR A 204 -16.37 -8.41 3.74
N GLU A 205 -15.72 -7.70 4.65
CA GLU A 205 -14.25 -7.68 4.79
C GLU A 205 -13.70 -8.87 5.62
N VAL A 206 -14.57 -9.83 5.98
CA VAL A 206 -14.16 -11.03 6.72
C VAL A 206 -13.54 -12.02 5.74
N ASP A 207 -12.30 -12.42 5.97
CA ASP A 207 -11.54 -13.32 5.09
C ASP A 207 -12.28 -14.60 4.73
N ALA A 208 -13.04 -15.17 5.66
CA ALA A 208 -13.81 -16.40 5.43
C ALA A 208 -14.96 -16.22 4.43
N ASP A 209 -15.44 -14.99 4.22
CA ASP A 209 -16.52 -14.65 3.31
C ASP A 209 -16.01 -14.13 1.96
N MET A 210 -14.70 -14.06 1.78
CA MET A 210 -14.08 -13.57 0.55
C MET A 210 -13.61 -14.73 -0.33
N ASP A 211 -13.99 -14.68 -1.60
CA ASP A 211 -13.43 -15.53 -2.64
C ASP A 211 -12.16 -14.92 -3.21
N GLU A 212 -11.19 -15.75 -3.54
CA GLU A 212 -9.99 -15.31 -4.23
C GLU A 212 -10.25 -15.20 -5.74
N PHE A 213 -9.80 -14.12 -6.33
CA PHE A 213 -9.81 -13.95 -7.78
C PHE A 213 -8.63 -14.70 -8.37
N HIS A 214 -8.90 -15.87 -8.95
CA HIS A 214 -7.89 -16.63 -9.66
C HIS A 214 -7.67 -16.02 -11.04
N LEU A 215 -6.48 -15.46 -11.24
CA LEU A 215 -6.01 -15.15 -12.58
C LEU A 215 -5.95 -16.48 -13.34
N ARG A 216 -6.46 -16.49 -14.56
CA ARG A 216 -6.50 -17.71 -15.38
C ARG A 216 -5.08 -18.26 -15.53
N ASP A 217 -4.84 -19.41 -14.93
CA ASP A 217 -3.58 -20.11 -15.08
C ASP A 217 -3.40 -20.53 -16.54
N SER A 218 -2.47 -19.92 -17.21
CA SER A 218 -1.86 -20.58 -18.36
C SER A 218 -1.06 -21.77 -17.78
N LEU A 219 -1.18 -22.95 -18.38
CA LEU A 219 -0.38 -24.14 -18.06
C LEU A 219 1.13 -23.91 -18.33
N GLY A 220 1.70 -22.86 -17.81
CA GLY A 220 3.07 -22.44 -17.97
C GLY A 220 3.55 -21.56 -16.83
N PRO A 221 4.85 -21.25 -16.72
CA PRO A 221 5.34 -20.32 -15.73
C PRO A 221 4.59 -19.00 -15.87
N MET A 222 4.17 -18.40 -14.74
CA MET A 222 3.40 -17.16 -14.72
C MET A 222 3.96 -16.18 -15.73
N ALA A 223 3.12 -15.80 -16.69
CA ALA A 223 3.42 -14.67 -17.56
C ALA A 223 3.55 -13.40 -16.70
N ALA A 224 4.31 -12.43 -17.19
CA ALA A 224 4.41 -11.13 -16.54
C ALA A 224 3.01 -10.57 -16.24
N PRO A 225 2.85 -9.76 -15.16
CA PRO A 225 1.58 -9.16 -14.77
C PRO A 225 0.89 -8.50 -15.96
N VAL A 226 -0.40 -8.71 -16.11
CA VAL A 226 -1.24 -8.16 -17.18
C VAL A 226 -1.60 -6.72 -16.89
#